data_5ba3e658349446b6d37d5b2cc58eb11b
#
_entry.id   5ba3e658349446b6d37d5b2cc58eb11b
#
_cell.length_a   1.000
_cell.length_b   1.000
_cell.length_c   1.000
_cell.angle_alpha   90.00
_cell.angle_beta   90.00
_cell.angle_gamma   90.00
#
_symmetry.space_group_name_H-M   'P 1'
#
loop_
_entity.id
_entity.type
_entity.pdbx_description
1 polymer ?
#
loop_
_entity_poly.entity_id
_entity_poly.type
_entity_poly.pdbx_seq_one_letter_code
_entity_poly.pdbx_strand_id
1 'polypeptide(L)'
;DQLLYYYKDFGDEGVKALAENSKNTWHPAQMAKSAAVSSRDGAAIYIIPWFFANACPDKPNLKIVCPEDGAMISPSFILTKKSKLDEVSVLTDSLLGTEFGTKCADNLYPSLNPNVNNNIPEGFKFKWLGWDFIRSINMEETMNNIVDEFIDTFNRTGGDAVLEKK
;
A
#
# COMPACT_ATOMS: atom_id res chain seq x y z
N ASP A 1 -0.35 -4.45 -5.75
CA ASP A 1 -1.71 -4.50 -6.33
C ASP A 1 -1.96 -3.34 -7.32
N GLN A 2 -1.62 -2.08 -6.94
CA GLN A 2 -1.86 -0.92 -7.81
C GLN A 2 -1.11 -1.01 -9.14
N LEU A 3 0.18 -1.31 -9.12
CA LEU A 3 0.96 -1.52 -10.34
C LEU A 3 0.40 -2.65 -11.20
N LEU A 4 0.04 -3.78 -10.58
CA LEU A 4 -0.57 -4.91 -11.30
C LEU A 4 -1.87 -4.52 -12.00
N TYR A 5 -2.72 -3.74 -11.34
CA TYR A 5 -3.99 -3.34 -11.92
C TYR A 5 -3.84 -2.42 -13.13
N TYR A 6 -2.96 -1.42 -13.03
CA TYR A 6 -2.76 -0.44 -14.09
C TYR A 6 -1.75 -0.88 -15.15
N TYR A 7 -1.03 -1.98 -14.93
CA TYR A 7 -0.05 -2.48 -15.89
C TYR A 7 -0.64 -2.74 -17.28
N LYS A 8 -1.88 -3.19 -17.35
CA LYS A 8 -2.62 -3.35 -18.62
C LYS A 8 -2.80 -2.05 -19.42
N ASP A 9 -2.78 -0.90 -18.72
CA ASP A 9 -3.04 0.41 -19.34
C ASP A 9 -1.73 1.12 -19.72
N PHE A 10 -0.67 0.95 -18.94
CA PHE A 10 0.60 1.65 -19.18
C PHE A 10 1.79 0.73 -19.49
N GLY A 11 1.69 -0.59 -19.29
CA GLY A 11 2.71 -1.58 -19.66
C GLY A 11 4.12 -1.29 -19.15
N ASP A 12 5.12 -1.85 -19.83
CA ASP A 12 6.54 -1.68 -19.48
C ASP A 12 6.99 -0.23 -19.57
N GLU A 13 6.49 0.54 -20.52
CA GLU A 13 6.85 1.95 -20.66
C GLU A 13 6.42 2.80 -19.45
N GLY A 14 5.25 2.48 -18.86
CA GLY A 14 4.83 3.12 -17.61
C GLY A 14 5.69 2.71 -16.42
N VAL A 15 6.12 1.44 -16.36
CA VAL A 15 7.04 0.97 -15.31
C VAL A 15 8.39 1.67 -15.42
N LYS A 16 8.94 1.80 -16.64
CA LYS A 16 10.17 2.54 -16.90
C LYS A 16 10.05 4.00 -16.49
N ALA A 17 8.98 4.68 -16.91
CA ALA A 17 8.75 6.07 -16.55
C ALA A 17 8.64 6.26 -15.02
N LEU A 18 8.00 5.31 -14.32
CA LEU A 18 7.94 5.32 -12.85
C LEU A 18 9.35 5.16 -12.25
N ALA A 19 10.13 4.21 -12.74
CA ALA A 19 11.49 3.98 -12.25
C ALA A 19 12.42 5.17 -12.48
N GLU A 20 12.37 5.79 -13.68
CA GLU A 20 13.15 6.97 -14.04
C GLU A 20 12.85 8.19 -13.18
N ASN A 21 11.60 8.32 -12.71
CA ASN A 21 11.16 9.40 -11.84
C ASN A 21 11.20 9.04 -10.34
N SER A 22 11.63 7.83 -10.00
CA SER A 22 11.79 7.40 -8.61
C SER A 22 13.15 7.81 -8.07
N LYS A 23 13.14 8.49 -6.93
CA LYS A 23 14.37 8.91 -6.26
C LYS A 23 14.98 7.78 -5.43
N ASN A 24 14.13 7.08 -4.69
CA ASN A 24 14.50 5.92 -3.89
C ASN A 24 13.30 5.01 -3.59
N THR A 25 13.58 3.84 -3.03
CA THR A 25 12.60 2.82 -2.66
C THR A 25 12.73 2.46 -1.18
N TRP A 26 12.75 3.45 -0.31
CA TRP A 26 12.86 3.25 1.12
C TRP A 26 11.67 2.52 1.72
N HIS A 27 11.88 1.96 2.90
CA HIS A 27 10.78 1.39 3.67
C HIS A 27 9.72 2.48 3.98
N PRO A 28 8.41 2.19 3.88
CA PRO A 28 7.35 3.18 4.07
C PRO A 28 7.42 4.00 5.36
N ALA A 29 7.85 3.38 6.47
CA ALA A 29 8.06 4.10 7.73
C ALA A 29 9.18 5.15 7.65
N GLN A 30 10.23 4.89 6.88
CA GLN A 30 11.30 5.86 6.64
C GLN A 30 10.83 6.98 5.72
N MET A 31 10.08 6.64 4.67
CA MET A 31 9.45 7.62 3.78
C MET A 31 8.51 8.55 4.56
N ALA A 32 7.65 8.01 5.41
CA ALA A 32 6.74 8.80 6.24
C ALA A 32 7.48 9.80 7.15
N LYS A 33 8.57 9.38 7.81
CA LYS A 33 9.39 10.26 8.63
C LYS A 33 10.09 11.35 7.82
N SER A 34 10.48 11.05 6.60
CA SER A 34 11.21 11.96 5.70
C SER A 34 10.28 12.93 4.96
N ALA A 35 9.01 12.58 4.80
CA ALA A 35 8.04 13.33 4.00
C ALA A 35 7.84 14.80 4.44
N ALA A 36 8.10 15.12 5.70
CA ALA A 36 7.93 16.47 6.22
C ALA A 36 9.24 17.21 6.46
N VAL A 37 10.36 16.56 6.20
CA VAL A 37 11.67 17.17 6.41
C VAL A 37 12.14 17.77 5.10
N SER A 38 12.30 19.10 5.06
CA SER A 38 12.94 19.78 3.94
C SER A 38 14.42 19.39 3.90
N SER A 39 14.72 18.26 3.29
CA SER A 39 16.08 17.76 3.09
C SER A 39 16.40 17.63 1.61
N ARG A 40 17.67 17.66 1.25
CA ARG A 40 18.13 17.32 -0.10
C ARG A 40 17.64 15.95 -0.57
N ASP A 41 17.35 15.07 0.39
CA ASP A 41 16.95 13.68 0.15
C ASP A 41 15.44 13.48 0.07
N GLY A 42 14.64 14.54 0.29
CA GLY A 42 13.20 14.50 0.17
C GLY A 42 12.73 14.38 -1.28
N ALA A 43 11.58 13.78 -1.48
CA ALA A 43 10.84 13.71 -2.74
C ALA A 43 9.60 14.62 -2.69
N ALA A 44 9.09 15.00 -3.87
CA ALA A 44 7.86 15.80 -3.95
C ALA A 44 6.62 14.95 -3.69
N ILE A 45 6.67 13.65 -4.00
CA ILE A 45 5.57 12.70 -3.84
C ILE A 45 6.08 11.44 -3.15
N TYR A 46 5.31 10.94 -2.20
CA TYR A 46 5.56 9.68 -1.49
C TYR A 46 4.37 8.75 -1.69
N ILE A 47 4.61 7.53 -2.14
CA ILE A 47 3.60 6.49 -2.26
C ILE A 47 3.80 5.52 -1.11
N ILE A 48 2.92 5.57 -0.14
CA ILE A 48 3.00 4.77 1.10
C ILE A 48 1.60 4.24 1.48
N PRO A 49 1.52 3.10 2.20
CA PRO A 49 0.26 2.67 2.78
C PRO A 49 -0.31 3.73 3.75
N TRP A 50 -1.61 3.90 3.75
CA TRP A 50 -2.28 4.96 4.48
C TRP A 50 -1.97 4.99 5.97
N PHE A 51 -1.90 3.84 6.63
CA PHE A 51 -1.60 3.78 8.07
C PHE A 51 -0.22 4.37 8.44
N PHE A 52 0.72 4.44 7.49
CA PHE A 52 1.99 5.15 7.71
C PHE A 52 1.83 6.67 7.73
N ALA A 53 0.71 7.22 7.29
CA ALA A 53 0.45 8.64 7.38
C ALA A 53 0.43 9.14 8.84
N ASN A 54 0.08 8.28 9.81
CA ASN A 54 0.20 8.60 11.24
C ASN A 54 1.63 8.91 11.69
N ALA A 55 2.63 8.40 10.99
CA ALA A 55 4.04 8.66 11.27
C ALA A 55 4.55 9.93 10.58
N CYS A 56 3.76 10.53 9.69
CA CYS A 56 4.10 11.81 9.08
C CYS A 56 3.91 12.92 10.11
N PRO A 57 4.89 13.81 10.28
CA PRO A 57 4.72 14.99 11.11
C PRO A 57 3.57 15.86 10.57
N ASP A 58 2.77 16.42 11.45
CA ASP A 58 1.74 17.37 11.06
C ASP A 58 2.39 18.69 10.61
N LYS A 59 2.38 18.93 9.30
CA LYS A 59 3.01 20.11 8.68
C LYS A 59 2.11 20.70 7.61
N PRO A 60 2.02 22.03 7.54
CA PRO A 60 1.10 22.73 6.63
C PRO A 60 1.38 22.49 5.14
N ASN A 61 2.57 22.03 4.79
CA ASN A 61 2.97 21.73 3.41
C ASN A 61 2.85 20.25 3.04
N LEU A 62 2.38 19.39 3.95
CA LEU A 62 2.03 18.01 3.65
C LEU A 62 0.55 17.86 3.37
N LYS A 63 0.22 17.11 2.32
CA LYS A 63 -1.16 16.78 1.97
C LYS A 63 -1.25 15.30 1.59
N ILE A 64 -2.21 14.61 2.20
CA ILE A 64 -2.59 13.26 1.78
C ILE A 64 -3.52 13.40 0.58
N VAL A 65 -3.18 12.73 -0.52
CA VAL A 65 -3.97 12.70 -1.74
C VAL A 65 -4.51 11.28 -1.94
N CYS A 66 -5.81 11.16 -2.12
CA CYS A 66 -6.46 9.93 -2.55
C CYS A 66 -6.75 10.05 -4.05
N PRO A 67 -6.38 9.06 -4.88
CA PRO A 67 -6.73 9.08 -6.31
C PRO A 67 -8.25 9.12 -6.51
N GLU A 68 -8.71 9.80 -7.57
CA GLU A 68 -10.15 9.95 -7.88
C GLU A 68 -10.83 8.60 -8.16
N ASP A 69 -10.09 7.66 -8.74
CA ASP A 69 -10.53 6.30 -9.04
C ASP A 69 -10.39 5.35 -7.83
N GLY A 70 -9.88 5.86 -6.71
CA GLY A 70 -9.78 5.17 -5.42
C GLY A 70 -8.39 4.62 -5.11
N ALA A 71 -8.04 4.64 -3.84
CA ALA A 71 -6.84 4.00 -3.32
C ALA A 71 -7.03 2.48 -3.27
N MET A 72 -6.04 1.74 -3.76
CA MET A 72 -6.08 0.28 -3.69
C MET A 72 -6.01 -0.21 -2.27
N ILE A 73 -6.87 -1.18 -1.97
CA ILE A 73 -6.85 -1.91 -0.71
C ILE A 73 -6.63 -3.41 -0.95
N SER A 74 -5.95 -4.03 -0.01
CA SER A 74 -5.83 -5.49 0.09
C SER A 74 -6.37 -5.92 1.45
N PRO A 75 -7.39 -6.79 1.49
CA PRO A 75 -7.90 -7.27 2.76
C PRO A 75 -6.87 -8.17 3.45
N SER A 76 -6.73 -8.01 4.76
CA SER A 76 -5.98 -8.94 5.60
C SER A 76 -6.88 -10.10 6.01
N PHE A 77 -6.34 -11.30 6.05
CA PHE A 77 -7.08 -12.52 6.34
C PHE A 77 -6.58 -13.17 7.64
N ILE A 78 -7.53 -13.74 8.39
CA ILE A 78 -7.22 -14.64 9.49
C ILE A 78 -7.36 -16.06 8.96
N LEU A 79 -6.29 -16.83 9.00
CA LEU A 79 -6.27 -18.23 8.59
C LEU A 79 -6.13 -19.12 9.82
N THR A 80 -7.12 -19.97 10.06
CA THR A 80 -7.12 -20.94 11.15
C THR A 80 -7.19 -22.36 10.63
N LYS A 81 -6.55 -23.31 11.33
CA LYS A 81 -6.76 -24.74 11.02
C LYS A 81 -8.17 -25.13 11.38
N LYS A 82 -8.86 -25.86 10.49
CA LYS A 82 -10.24 -26.32 10.69
C LYS A 82 -10.41 -27.06 12.01
N SER A 83 -9.41 -27.88 12.41
CA SER A 83 -9.42 -28.64 13.68
C SER A 83 -9.21 -27.77 14.94
N LYS A 84 -8.98 -26.47 14.79
CA LYS A 84 -8.70 -25.53 15.90
C LYS A 84 -9.68 -24.37 15.95
N LEU A 85 -10.75 -24.40 15.16
CA LEU A 85 -11.73 -23.31 15.08
C LEU A 85 -12.31 -22.96 16.46
N ASP A 86 -12.72 -23.97 17.22
CA ASP A 86 -13.33 -23.75 18.53
C ASP A 86 -12.33 -23.18 19.56
N GLU A 87 -11.06 -23.61 19.47
CA GLU A 87 -10.00 -23.14 20.39
C GLU A 87 -9.63 -21.69 20.14
N VAL A 88 -9.75 -21.20 18.89
CA VAL A 88 -9.33 -19.84 18.50
C VAL A 88 -10.51 -18.88 18.29
N SER A 89 -11.75 -19.35 18.47
CA SER A 89 -12.96 -18.54 18.22
C SER A 89 -12.95 -17.23 19.01
N VAL A 90 -12.62 -17.27 20.29
CA VAL A 90 -12.58 -16.09 21.17
C VAL A 90 -11.57 -15.04 20.61
N LEU A 91 -10.43 -15.50 20.13
CA LEU A 91 -9.41 -14.61 19.53
C LEU A 91 -9.90 -14.04 18.20
N THR A 92 -10.47 -14.86 17.31
CA THR A 92 -10.98 -14.40 16.01
C THR A 92 -12.12 -13.42 16.19
N ASP A 93 -13.05 -13.70 17.11
CA ASP A 93 -14.17 -12.81 17.42
C ASP A 93 -13.69 -11.47 18.00
N SER A 94 -12.67 -11.50 18.84
CA SER A 94 -12.03 -10.29 19.37
C SER A 94 -11.38 -9.45 18.26
N LEU A 95 -10.63 -10.08 17.37
CA LEU A 95 -9.95 -9.41 16.26
C LEU A 95 -10.91 -8.86 15.20
N LEU A 96 -12.07 -9.51 15.01
CA LEU A 96 -13.13 -9.05 14.11
C LEU A 96 -14.15 -8.13 14.80
N GLY A 97 -14.02 -7.97 16.11
CA GLY A 97 -14.93 -7.18 16.94
C GLY A 97 -14.77 -5.67 16.75
N THR A 98 -15.78 -4.93 17.24
CA THR A 98 -15.80 -3.46 17.14
C THR A 98 -14.70 -2.78 17.94
N GLU A 99 -14.35 -3.30 19.11
CA GLU A 99 -13.32 -2.70 19.95
C GLU A 99 -11.94 -2.68 19.26
N PHE A 100 -11.52 -3.84 18.75
CA PHE A 100 -10.26 -3.94 18.00
C PHE A 100 -10.34 -3.16 16.69
N GLY A 101 -11.45 -3.28 15.96
CA GLY A 101 -11.68 -2.56 14.72
C GLY A 101 -11.60 -1.04 14.89
N THR A 102 -12.15 -0.48 15.98
CA THR A 102 -12.06 0.95 16.29
C THR A 102 -10.62 1.36 16.54
N LYS A 103 -9.87 0.59 17.32
CA LYS A 103 -8.43 0.86 17.53
C LYS A 103 -7.63 0.83 16.22
N CYS A 104 -7.97 -0.07 15.31
CA CYS A 104 -7.36 -0.09 13.98
C CYS A 104 -7.72 1.16 13.18
N ALA A 105 -9.00 1.54 13.14
CA ALA A 105 -9.49 2.72 12.43
C ALA A 105 -8.86 4.02 12.93
N ASP A 106 -8.69 4.17 14.25
CA ASP A 106 -8.02 5.32 14.88
C ASP A 106 -6.54 5.43 14.49
N ASN A 107 -5.96 4.31 14.04
CA ASN A 107 -4.58 4.26 13.55
C ASN A 107 -4.50 4.20 12.01
N LEU A 108 -5.52 4.66 11.31
CA LEU A 108 -5.63 4.68 9.84
C LEU A 108 -5.53 3.29 9.19
N TYR A 109 -5.93 2.25 9.92
CA TYR A 109 -6.04 0.89 9.42
C TYR A 109 -7.52 0.49 9.38
N PRO A 110 -8.22 0.69 8.25
CA PRO A 110 -9.66 0.53 8.17
C PRO A 110 -10.11 -0.88 8.54
N SER A 111 -11.14 -0.98 9.37
CA SER A 111 -11.80 -2.23 9.73
C SER A 111 -12.85 -2.60 8.68
N LEU A 112 -12.98 -3.89 8.39
CA LEU A 112 -14.09 -4.42 7.58
C LEU A 112 -15.37 -4.67 8.40
N ASN A 113 -15.33 -4.46 9.72
CA ASN A 113 -16.53 -4.57 10.56
C ASN A 113 -17.48 -3.39 10.26
N PRO A 114 -18.72 -3.63 9.82
CA PRO A 114 -19.67 -2.58 9.42
C PRO A 114 -20.09 -1.66 10.57
N ASN A 115 -19.90 -2.09 11.82
CA ASN A 115 -20.23 -1.29 13.01
C ASN A 115 -19.08 -0.38 13.46
N VAL A 116 -17.95 -0.35 12.72
CA VAL A 116 -16.80 0.51 13.02
C VAL A 116 -16.81 1.73 12.12
N ASN A 117 -16.74 2.92 12.73
CA ASN A 117 -16.47 4.14 11.97
C ASN A 117 -14.95 4.20 11.66
N ASN A 118 -14.61 4.09 10.39
CA ASN A 118 -13.22 4.10 9.94
C ASN A 118 -12.60 5.49 9.82
N ASN A 119 -13.32 6.56 10.18
CA ASN A 119 -12.85 7.95 10.11
C ASN A 119 -12.27 8.33 8.73
N ILE A 120 -12.85 7.77 7.67
CA ILE A 120 -12.39 8.01 6.29
C ILE A 120 -12.78 9.44 5.89
N PRO A 121 -11.83 10.28 5.45
CA PRO A 121 -12.15 11.62 5.01
C PRO A 121 -13.15 11.64 3.86
N GLU A 122 -13.99 12.67 3.82
CA GLU A 122 -14.96 12.85 2.75
C GLU A 122 -14.26 12.88 1.37
N GLY A 123 -14.83 12.19 0.40
CA GLY A 123 -14.28 12.09 -0.95
C GLY A 123 -13.21 11.01 -1.14
N PHE A 124 -12.71 10.39 -0.07
CA PHE A 124 -11.80 9.26 -0.20
C PHE A 124 -12.57 8.00 -0.61
N LYS A 125 -12.04 7.29 -1.59
CA LYS A 125 -12.59 6.02 -2.08
C LYS A 125 -11.56 4.93 -1.94
N PHE A 126 -12.02 3.73 -1.64
CA PHE A 126 -11.20 2.53 -1.67
C PHE A 126 -11.61 1.62 -2.82
N LYS A 127 -10.65 0.95 -3.40
CA LYS A 127 -10.84 0.03 -4.51
C LYS A 127 -10.16 -1.29 -4.22
N TRP A 128 -10.94 -2.34 -4.17
CA TRP A 128 -10.44 -3.70 -4.14
C TRP A 128 -10.63 -4.37 -5.50
N LEU A 129 -9.59 -5.01 -5.99
CA LEU A 129 -9.60 -5.63 -7.33
C LEU A 129 -10.52 -6.83 -7.44
N GLY A 130 -10.80 -7.50 -6.32
CA GLY A 130 -11.66 -8.69 -6.27
C GLY A 130 -10.96 -9.98 -6.67
N TRP A 131 -11.59 -11.08 -6.31
CA TRP A 131 -11.05 -12.41 -6.58
C TRP A 131 -11.00 -12.75 -8.07
N ASP A 132 -11.92 -12.21 -8.86
CA ASP A 132 -11.95 -12.49 -10.31
C ASP A 132 -10.73 -11.90 -11.01
N PHE A 133 -10.34 -10.68 -10.65
CA PHE A 133 -9.09 -10.11 -11.13
C PHE A 133 -7.88 -10.95 -10.69
N ILE A 134 -7.80 -11.29 -9.40
CA ILE A 134 -6.68 -12.07 -8.86
C ILE A 134 -6.53 -13.42 -9.56
N ARG A 135 -7.65 -14.07 -9.92
CA ARG A 135 -7.65 -15.36 -10.62
C ARG A 135 -7.42 -15.24 -12.13
N SER A 136 -7.61 -14.07 -12.70
CA SER A 136 -7.51 -13.84 -14.15
C SER A 136 -6.09 -13.65 -14.66
N ILE A 137 -5.12 -13.42 -13.77
CA ILE A 137 -3.72 -13.18 -14.12
C ILE A 137 -2.80 -14.08 -13.30
N ASN A 138 -1.63 -14.40 -13.87
CA ASN A 138 -0.53 -14.96 -13.10
C ASN A 138 0.17 -13.83 -12.35
N MET A 139 -0.29 -13.56 -11.11
CA MET A 139 0.20 -12.43 -10.31
C MET A 139 1.70 -12.52 -10.03
N GLU A 140 2.22 -13.71 -9.79
CA GLU A 140 3.64 -13.93 -9.49
C GLU A 140 4.51 -13.55 -10.70
N GLU A 141 4.21 -14.12 -11.86
CA GLU A 141 4.94 -13.84 -13.10
C GLU A 141 4.85 -12.36 -13.50
N THR A 142 3.65 -11.80 -13.49
CA THR A 142 3.43 -10.39 -13.82
C THR A 142 4.18 -9.47 -12.86
N MET A 143 4.14 -9.76 -11.56
CA MET A 143 4.84 -8.97 -10.57
C MET A 143 6.37 -9.06 -10.75
N ASN A 144 6.90 -10.25 -11.00
CA ASN A 144 8.33 -10.42 -11.23
C ASN A 144 8.80 -9.63 -12.46
N ASN A 145 8.04 -9.65 -13.55
CA ASN A 145 8.35 -8.87 -14.74
C ASN A 145 8.36 -7.36 -14.45
N ILE A 146 7.34 -6.86 -13.73
CA ILE A 146 7.26 -5.45 -13.33
C ILE A 146 8.44 -5.06 -12.44
N VAL A 147 8.76 -5.89 -11.46
CA VAL A 147 9.86 -5.63 -10.52
C VAL A 147 11.21 -5.64 -11.22
N ASP A 148 11.43 -6.60 -12.10
CA ASP A 148 12.68 -6.72 -12.86
C ASP A 148 12.90 -5.52 -13.79
N GLU A 149 11.86 -5.09 -14.51
CA GLU A 149 11.93 -3.91 -15.38
C GLU A 149 12.16 -2.62 -14.57
N PHE A 150 11.48 -2.50 -13.42
CA PHE A 150 11.69 -1.36 -12.52
C PHE A 150 13.12 -1.32 -12.00
N ILE A 151 13.64 -2.42 -11.49
CA ILE A 151 15.00 -2.49 -10.93
C ILE A 151 16.06 -2.18 -11.99
N ASP A 152 15.95 -2.77 -13.17
CA ASP A 152 16.89 -2.54 -14.26
C ASP A 152 16.91 -1.07 -14.69
N THR A 153 15.74 -0.46 -14.81
CA THR A 153 15.63 0.95 -15.18
C THR A 153 16.13 1.87 -14.08
N PHE A 154 15.71 1.65 -12.84
CA PHE A 154 16.11 2.45 -11.69
C PHE A 154 17.64 2.44 -11.49
N ASN A 155 18.27 1.26 -11.58
CA ASN A 155 19.72 1.14 -11.43
C ASN A 155 20.49 1.84 -12.58
N ARG A 156 19.94 1.83 -13.80
CA ARG A 156 20.52 2.49 -14.97
C ARG A 156 20.42 4.01 -14.89
N THR A 157 19.36 4.53 -14.33
CA THR A 157 19.11 5.99 -14.25
C THR A 157 19.76 6.66 -13.04
N GLY A 158 20.41 5.89 -12.17
CA GLY A 158 21.21 6.43 -11.06
C GLY A 158 20.38 6.79 -9.83
N GLY A 159 19.39 5.98 -9.49
CA GLY A 159 18.71 6.07 -8.18
C GLY A 159 19.72 6.09 -7.01
N ASP A 160 19.31 6.65 -5.87
CA ASP A 160 20.18 6.86 -4.70
C ASP A 160 20.76 5.55 -4.09
N ALA A 161 20.30 4.39 -4.54
CA ALA A 161 20.78 3.07 -4.11
C ALA A 161 20.66 2.05 -5.24
N VAL A 162 21.55 1.08 -5.28
CA VAL A 162 21.44 -0.08 -6.18
C VAL A 162 20.43 -1.06 -5.61
N LEU A 163 19.44 -1.43 -6.41
CA LEU A 163 18.45 -2.44 -6.07
C LEU A 163 18.89 -3.80 -6.59
N GLU A 164 18.71 -4.85 -5.79
CA GLU A 164 19.02 -6.23 -6.16
C GLU A 164 17.73 -6.97 -6.52
N LYS A 165 17.78 -7.74 -7.62
CA LYS A 165 16.73 -8.70 -7.98
C LYS A 165 16.78 -9.87 -6.99
N LYS A 166 15.63 -10.33 -6.55
CA LYS A 166 15.48 -11.48 -5.64
C LYS A 166 15.12 -12.73 -6.42
#